data_8468514d19b1b38f2975fc5835e6856b
#
_entry.id   8468514d19b1b38f2975fc5835e6856b
#
_cell.length_a   1.000
_cell.length_b   1.000
_cell.length_c   1.000
_cell.angle_alpha   90.00
_cell.angle_beta   90.00
_cell.angle_gamma   90.00
#
_symmetry.space_group_name_H-M   'P 1'
#
loop_
_entity.id
_entity.type
_entity.pdbx_description
1 polymer ?
#
loop_
_entity_poly.entity_id
_entity_poly.type
_entity_poly.pdbx_seq_one_letter_code
_entity_poly.pdbx_strand_id
1 'polypeptide(L)'
;MQMNNAYERKHNYPIVVFHGFAGFGEDELMNKFIPYFGWYNNINIKKYAAKYDKEFYVPSISGFSSMWDRCCEMYAQIVGGTVDYGKAHSEKYGHKRYGRTYKGCVPDWGKLDADGKLKKIHVMGHSYGGPTVRCFVHMMAAGSEEERAVTPANELSGLFEGGHEDWIASCTTLAGANDGISFLYAIEKPKDKIALAVLSALSWLGAFKPSAKFYDPELDEWGITMNTQTGEPRAKDWKKRLRDYYYSDGDCVLDDLIIHKFRKTSESWTCHPNTYYFAYYATKSYEKNGVHLPKKDMIILMKAFSYIVGRYQGNPADANHAEVTKEWQENDGLVNVMSGRAPRTKPWTKYVDDKDLKPGIWYDMPIEDKDHMSYMGSKETKEDFGVFWYEIFRRLDNLK
;
A
#
# COMPACT_ATOMS: atom_id res chain seq x y z
N MET A 1 -28.00 -7.19 15.59
CA MET A 1 -28.80 -6.70 14.44
C MET A 1 -28.50 -7.61 13.25
N GLN A 2 -29.44 -8.40 12.75
CA GLN A 2 -29.25 -9.09 11.48
C GLN A 2 -29.26 -7.99 10.40
N MET A 3 -28.10 -7.59 9.92
CA MET A 3 -28.03 -6.75 8.73
C MET A 3 -28.57 -7.58 7.55
N ASN A 4 -29.61 -7.07 6.90
CA ASN A 4 -30.06 -7.63 5.64
C ASN A 4 -28.86 -7.70 4.70
N ASN A 5 -28.53 -8.91 4.22
CA ASN A 5 -27.34 -9.16 3.41
C ASN A 5 -27.38 -8.53 1.99
N ALA A 6 -28.47 -7.84 1.65
CA ALA A 6 -28.63 -7.19 0.35
C ALA A 6 -28.81 -5.68 0.54
N TYR A 7 -27.96 -4.91 -0.07
CA TYR A 7 -28.16 -3.48 -0.32
C TYR A 7 -28.27 -3.27 -1.83
N GLU A 8 -29.00 -2.24 -2.23
CA GLU A 8 -29.07 -1.82 -3.62
C GLU A 8 -27.71 -1.33 -4.08
N ARG A 9 -27.24 -1.81 -5.23
CA ARG A 9 -25.92 -1.46 -5.80
C ARG A 9 -26.06 -1.03 -7.26
N LYS A 10 -25.24 -0.07 -7.67
CA LYS A 10 -25.15 0.41 -9.05
C LYS A 10 -24.20 -0.44 -9.89
N HIS A 11 -23.17 -0.98 -9.26
CA HIS A 11 -22.18 -1.88 -9.86
C HIS A 11 -21.59 -2.80 -8.80
N ASN A 12 -20.85 -3.82 -9.23
CA ASN A 12 -20.16 -4.76 -8.37
C ASN A 12 -18.72 -4.96 -8.82
N TYR A 13 -17.93 -3.85 -8.83
CA TYR A 13 -16.52 -3.97 -9.22
C TYR A 13 -15.70 -4.65 -8.11
N PRO A 14 -14.76 -5.54 -8.48
CA PRO A 14 -13.85 -6.16 -7.52
C PRO A 14 -13.04 -5.13 -6.72
N ILE A 15 -12.67 -5.49 -5.49
CA ILE A 15 -11.75 -4.72 -4.66
C ILE A 15 -10.40 -5.43 -4.64
N VAL A 16 -9.33 -4.74 -5.02
CA VAL A 16 -7.95 -5.23 -4.96
C VAL A 16 -7.18 -4.41 -3.95
N VAL A 17 -6.55 -5.08 -2.98
CA VAL A 17 -5.93 -4.41 -1.83
C VAL A 17 -4.42 -4.61 -1.82
N PHE A 18 -3.70 -3.49 -1.69
CA PHE A 18 -2.26 -3.44 -1.50
C PHE A 18 -1.96 -3.47 0.01
N HIS A 19 -1.33 -4.52 0.49
CA HIS A 19 -0.92 -4.59 1.89
C HIS A 19 0.25 -3.63 2.21
N GLY A 20 0.53 -3.45 3.51
CA GLY A 20 1.56 -2.52 3.98
C GLY A 20 2.97 -3.10 3.95
N PHE A 21 3.89 -2.34 4.57
CA PHE A 21 5.28 -2.77 4.81
C PHE A 21 5.32 -4.08 5.60
N ALA A 22 6.22 -5.00 5.21
CA ALA A 22 6.32 -6.35 5.75
C ALA A 22 4.98 -7.12 5.75
N GLY A 23 4.03 -6.70 4.90
CA GLY A 23 2.74 -7.37 4.72
C GLY A 23 2.85 -8.63 3.88
N PHE A 24 1.73 -9.29 3.68
CA PHE A 24 1.62 -10.54 2.94
C PHE A 24 0.24 -10.65 2.30
N GLY A 25 0.14 -11.42 1.24
CA GLY A 25 -1.08 -11.62 0.48
C GLY A 25 -1.64 -13.06 0.57
N GLU A 26 -2.46 -13.40 -0.41
CA GLU A 26 -3.23 -14.66 -0.39
C GLU A 26 -2.39 -15.90 -0.69
N ASP A 27 -1.26 -15.76 -1.36
CA ASP A 27 -0.44 -16.90 -1.78
C ASP A 27 0.46 -17.43 -0.66
N GLU A 28 0.75 -16.62 0.37
CA GLU A 28 1.49 -17.09 1.52
C GLU A 28 0.65 -17.92 2.48
N LEU A 29 1.24 -19.01 2.98
CA LEU A 29 0.60 -19.85 3.99
C LEU A 29 0.23 -19.07 5.26
N MET A 30 0.99 -18.02 5.58
CA MET A 30 0.71 -17.14 6.71
C MET A 30 -0.70 -16.56 6.62
N ASN A 31 -1.16 -16.13 5.45
CA ASN A 31 -2.48 -15.56 5.26
C ASN A 31 -3.64 -16.56 5.49
N LYS A 32 -3.38 -17.86 5.39
CA LYS A 32 -4.38 -18.90 5.67
C LYS A 32 -4.70 -19.01 7.16
N PHE A 33 -3.70 -18.78 8.01
CA PHE A 33 -3.82 -18.88 9.47
C PHE A 33 -4.07 -17.50 10.10
N ILE A 34 -3.48 -16.47 9.51
CA ILE A 34 -3.44 -15.11 10.00
C ILE A 34 -3.77 -14.19 8.81
N PRO A 35 -5.07 -14.05 8.43
CA PRO A 35 -5.41 -13.21 7.29
C PRO A 35 -4.97 -11.76 7.54
N TYR A 36 -4.31 -11.13 6.56
CA TYR A 36 -3.81 -9.76 6.70
C TYR A 36 -4.90 -8.80 7.20
N PHE A 37 -6.09 -8.85 6.61
CA PHE A 37 -7.26 -8.14 7.12
C PHE A 37 -8.14 -9.11 7.93
N GLY A 38 -8.24 -8.84 9.23
CA GLY A 38 -9.08 -9.60 10.16
C GLY A 38 -8.32 -10.53 11.10
N TRP A 39 -7.01 -10.47 11.13
CA TRP A 39 -6.16 -11.30 11.99
C TRP A 39 -6.60 -11.31 13.46
N TYR A 40 -6.70 -10.12 14.05
CA TYR A 40 -6.92 -9.99 15.50
C TYR A 40 -8.29 -10.42 15.98
N ASN A 41 -9.32 -10.32 15.15
CA ASN A 41 -10.68 -10.64 15.51
C ASN A 41 -11.21 -11.92 14.83
N ASN A 42 -10.33 -12.64 14.15
CA ASN A 42 -10.65 -13.88 13.45
C ASN A 42 -11.78 -13.71 12.40
N ILE A 43 -11.83 -12.57 11.74
CA ILE A 43 -12.69 -12.31 10.58
C ILE A 43 -11.79 -12.26 9.35
N ASN A 44 -11.92 -13.22 8.45
CA ASN A 44 -11.32 -13.13 7.13
C ASN A 44 -12.18 -12.22 6.26
N ILE A 45 -11.67 -11.02 5.87
CA ILE A 45 -12.45 -10.04 5.10
C ILE A 45 -12.86 -10.56 3.73
N LYS A 46 -12.05 -11.37 3.07
CA LYS A 46 -12.44 -12.00 1.79
C LYS A 46 -13.69 -12.86 1.96
N LYS A 47 -13.74 -13.70 3.03
CA LYS A 47 -14.94 -14.49 3.35
C LYS A 47 -16.10 -13.62 3.80
N TYR A 48 -15.82 -12.50 4.45
CA TYR A 48 -16.85 -11.54 4.85
C TYR A 48 -17.44 -10.84 3.63
N ALA A 49 -16.61 -10.36 2.70
CA ALA A 49 -17.01 -9.75 1.44
C ALA A 49 -17.88 -10.68 0.58
N ALA A 50 -17.53 -11.98 0.53
CA ALA A 50 -18.29 -12.99 -0.20
C ALA A 50 -19.74 -13.14 0.30
N LYS A 51 -20.06 -12.80 1.57
CA LYS A 51 -21.44 -12.78 2.08
C LYS A 51 -22.31 -11.71 1.41
N TYR A 52 -21.66 -10.70 0.84
CA TYR A 52 -22.27 -9.61 0.10
C TYR A 52 -22.02 -9.75 -1.41
N ASP A 53 -21.68 -10.93 -1.89
CA ASP A 53 -21.36 -11.19 -3.29
C ASP A 53 -20.27 -10.22 -3.82
N LYS A 54 -19.27 -9.90 -2.98
CA LYS A 54 -18.19 -8.98 -3.29
C LYS A 54 -16.89 -9.72 -3.51
N GLU A 55 -16.29 -9.53 -4.68
CA GLU A 55 -14.95 -10.01 -4.96
C GLU A 55 -13.92 -9.12 -4.28
N PHE A 56 -13.04 -9.77 -3.51
CA PHE A 56 -12.02 -9.10 -2.68
C PHE A 56 -10.71 -9.87 -2.76
N TYR A 57 -9.66 -9.19 -3.23
CA TYR A 57 -8.36 -9.77 -3.48
C TYR A 57 -7.28 -9.05 -2.68
N VAL A 58 -6.38 -9.80 -2.06
CA VAL A 58 -5.15 -9.31 -1.40
C VAL A 58 -3.97 -10.02 -2.07
N PRO A 59 -3.56 -9.59 -3.28
CA PRO A 59 -2.41 -10.19 -3.96
C PRO A 59 -1.16 -10.14 -3.10
N SER A 60 -0.33 -11.16 -3.26
CA SER A 60 0.99 -11.23 -2.63
C SER A 60 1.97 -10.41 -3.46
N ILE A 61 2.32 -9.23 -2.99
CA ILE A 61 3.34 -8.36 -3.54
C ILE A 61 4.47 -8.21 -2.54
N SER A 62 5.66 -7.83 -2.96
CA SER A 62 6.76 -7.66 -2.02
C SER A 62 6.40 -6.69 -0.89
N GLY A 63 6.66 -7.11 0.36
CA GLY A 63 6.48 -6.27 1.54
C GLY A 63 7.58 -5.22 1.72
N PHE A 64 8.65 -5.29 0.91
CA PHE A 64 9.89 -4.51 1.07
C PHE A 64 10.33 -3.76 -0.18
N SER A 65 9.88 -4.17 -1.37
CA SER A 65 10.24 -3.53 -2.63
C SER A 65 9.71 -2.10 -2.72
N SER A 66 10.24 -1.35 -3.68
CA SER A 66 9.78 0.01 -3.99
C SER A 66 8.31 0.05 -4.42
N MET A 67 7.72 1.25 -4.40
CA MET A 67 6.37 1.45 -4.96
C MET A 67 6.30 1.03 -6.43
N TRP A 68 7.36 1.29 -7.20
CA TRP A 68 7.44 0.91 -8.62
C TRP A 68 7.33 -0.59 -8.79
N ASP A 69 8.22 -1.35 -8.15
CA ASP A 69 8.25 -2.81 -8.25
C ASP A 69 6.92 -3.42 -7.81
N ARG A 70 6.39 -2.96 -6.68
CA ARG A 70 5.09 -3.41 -6.16
C ARG A 70 3.93 -3.10 -7.13
N CYS A 71 3.98 -1.99 -7.86
CA CYS A 71 2.99 -1.68 -8.90
C CYS A 71 3.11 -2.66 -10.08
N CYS A 72 4.32 -3.03 -10.50
CA CYS A 72 4.55 -4.01 -11.54
C CYS A 72 4.04 -5.41 -11.14
N GLU A 73 4.33 -5.83 -9.92
CA GLU A 73 3.83 -7.08 -9.34
C GLU A 73 2.29 -7.08 -9.26
N MET A 74 1.70 -6.01 -8.75
CA MET A 74 0.24 -5.88 -8.63
C MET A 74 -0.42 -5.92 -10.01
N TYR A 75 0.13 -5.23 -11.01
CA TYR A 75 -0.41 -5.26 -12.36
C TYR A 75 -0.47 -6.67 -12.91
N ALA A 76 0.64 -7.41 -12.84
CA ALA A 76 0.71 -8.79 -13.29
C ALA A 76 -0.25 -9.71 -12.51
N GLN A 77 -0.43 -9.48 -11.22
CA GLN A 77 -1.37 -10.27 -10.40
C GLN A 77 -2.84 -9.95 -10.69
N ILE A 78 -3.16 -8.74 -11.17
CA ILE A 78 -4.53 -8.39 -11.59
C ILE A 78 -4.84 -8.97 -12.96
N VAL A 79 -4.03 -8.68 -13.97
CA VAL A 79 -4.32 -9.05 -15.37
C VAL A 79 -3.85 -10.45 -15.76
N GLY A 80 -2.87 -10.98 -15.03
CA GLY A 80 -2.13 -12.19 -15.40
C GLY A 80 -0.88 -11.88 -16.21
N GLY A 81 0.01 -12.85 -16.31
CA GLY A 81 1.28 -12.74 -17.05
C GLY A 81 2.50 -12.65 -16.14
N THR A 82 3.64 -12.41 -16.74
CA THR A 82 4.91 -12.26 -16.04
C THR A 82 5.12 -10.82 -15.61
N VAL A 83 5.55 -10.62 -14.37
CA VAL A 83 5.93 -9.28 -13.88
C VAL A 83 7.03 -8.71 -14.78
N ASP A 84 6.83 -7.53 -15.31
CA ASP A 84 7.83 -6.74 -16.02
C ASP A 84 8.11 -5.47 -15.20
N TYR A 85 9.26 -5.42 -14.57
CA TYR A 85 9.70 -4.25 -13.78
C TYR A 85 10.15 -3.08 -14.65
N GLY A 86 10.19 -3.27 -15.97
CA GLY A 86 10.67 -2.29 -16.93
C GLY A 86 12.15 -2.47 -17.26
N LYS A 87 12.48 -2.23 -18.52
CA LYS A 87 13.86 -2.35 -19.01
C LYS A 87 14.73 -1.21 -18.49
N ALA A 88 14.27 0.03 -18.63
CA ALA A 88 15.02 1.20 -18.16
C ALA A 88 15.20 1.17 -16.64
N HIS A 89 14.12 0.85 -15.91
CA HIS A 89 14.12 0.76 -14.46
C HIS A 89 15.09 -0.32 -13.95
N SER A 90 14.96 -1.55 -14.45
CA SER A 90 15.81 -2.67 -14.02
C SER A 90 17.29 -2.48 -14.35
N GLU A 91 17.61 -1.87 -15.50
CA GLU A 91 18.99 -1.50 -15.85
C GLU A 91 19.55 -0.41 -14.95
N LYS A 92 18.75 0.58 -14.61
CA LYS A 92 19.13 1.70 -13.73
C LYS A 92 19.48 1.23 -12.32
N TYR A 93 18.68 0.32 -11.77
CA TYR A 93 18.83 -0.13 -10.39
C TYR A 93 19.59 -1.46 -10.24
N GLY A 94 19.81 -2.19 -11.34
CA GLY A 94 20.68 -3.38 -11.37
C GLY A 94 20.03 -4.66 -10.86
N HIS A 95 18.73 -4.83 -11.10
CA HIS A 95 17.98 -6.05 -10.82
C HIS A 95 17.41 -6.68 -12.09
N LYS A 96 16.71 -7.82 -11.98
CA LYS A 96 16.09 -8.50 -13.11
C LYS A 96 14.90 -7.70 -13.63
N ARG A 97 14.73 -7.62 -14.97
CA ARG A 97 13.55 -7.03 -15.58
C ARG A 97 12.29 -7.86 -15.35
N TYR A 98 12.39 -9.18 -15.39
CA TYR A 98 11.24 -10.07 -15.30
C TYR A 98 11.22 -10.80 -13.96
N GLY A 99 10.04 -10.79 -13.33
CA GLY A 99 9.76 -11.46 -12.07
C GLY A 99 8.92 -12.73 -12.25
N ARG A 100 7.99 -12.95 -11.35
CA ARG A 100 7.12 -14.12 -11.30
C ARG A 100 5.97 -14.03 -12.30
N THR A 101 5.33 -15.18 -12.58
CA THR A 101 4.19 -15.28 -13.50
C THR A 101 2.91 -15.62 -12.74
N TYR A 102 1.83 -14.91 -13.04
CA TYR A 102 0.55 -15.04 -12.36
C TYR A 102 -0.59 -15.33 -13.34
N LYS A 103 -1.67 -15.95 -12.85
CA LYS A 103 -2.88 -16.23 -13.65
C LYS A 103 -3.75 -15.01 -13.87
N GLY A 104 -3.62 -14.01 -13.00
CA GLY A 104 -4.53 -12.88 -12.92
C GLY A 104 -5.76 -13.18 -12.04
N CYS A 105 -6.05 -12.28 -11.10
CA CYS A 105 -7.25 -12.37 -10.28
C CYS A 105 -8.46 -11.69 -10.93
N VAL A 106 -8.22 -10.71 -11.84
CA VAL A 106 -9.25 -10.02 -12.63
C VAL A 106 -8.79 -9.91 -14.10
N PRO A 107 -8.68 -11.03 -14.82
CA PRO A 107 -8.08 -11.06 -16.18
C PRO A 107 -8.89 -10.31 -17.24
N ASP A 108 -10.13 -9.95 -16.92
CA ASP A 108 -11.00 -9.14 -17.77
C ASP A 108 -11.03 -7.66 -17.40
N TRP A 109 -10.21 -7.22 -16.47
CA TRP A 109 -10.08 -5.82 -16.11
C TRP A 109 -9.71 -4.95 -17.31
N GLY A 110 -10.37 -3.82 -17.46
CA GLY A 110 -10.17 -2.94 -18.62
C GLY A 110 -10.85 -3.38 -19.91
N LYS A 111 -11.51 -4.55 -19.95
CA LYS A 111 -12.31 -4.99 -21.10
C LYS A 111 -13.76 -4.52 -20.97
N LEU A 112 -14.46 -4.44 -22.10
CA LEU A 112 -15.90 -4.20 -22.10
C LEU A 112 -16.66 -5.49 -21.74
N ASP A 113 -17.73 -5.37 -20.97
CA ASP A 113 -18.67 -6.46 -20.71
C ASP A 113 -19.67 -6.63 -21.86
N ALA A 114 -20.62 -7.54 -21.71
CA ALA A 114 -21.63 -7.83 -22.73
C ALA A 114 -22.55 -6.61 -23.04
N ASP A 115 -22.68 -5.69 -22.08
CA ASP A 115 -23.48 -4.46 -22.22
C ASP A 115 -22.64 -3.26 -22.73
N GLY A 116 -21.38 -3.50 -23.08
CA GLY A 116 -20.45 -2.47 -23.54
C GLY A 116 -19.91 -1.57 -22.43
N LYS A 117 -20.03 -1.96 -21.16
CA LYS A 117 -19.49 -1.23 -20.02
C LYS A 117 -18.07 -1.70 -19.68
N LEU A 118 -17.23 -0.74 -19.34
CA LEU A 118 -15.86 -1.00 -18.90
C LEU A 118 -15.84 -1.75 -17.57
N LYS A 119 -15.15 -2.89 -17.52
CA LYS A 119 -14.89 -3.62 -16.28
C LYS A 119 -13.82 -2.90 -15.47
N LYS A 120 -14.23 -2.28 -14.37
CA LYS A 120 -13.37 -1.51 -13.48
C LYS A 120 -13.05 -2.29 -12.19
N ILE A 121 -12.10 -1.79 -11.43
CA ILE A 121 -11.82 -2.25 -10.07
C ILE A 121 -11.79 -1.08 -9.10
N HIS A 122 -11.95 -1.38 -7.80
CA HIS A 122 -11.59 -0.50 -6.71
C HIS A 122 -10.22 -0.92 -6.20
N VAL A 123 -9.31 0.02 -6.04
CA VAL A 123 -8.00 -0.23 -5.45
C VAL A 123 -7.90 0.38 -4.07
N MET A 124 -7.33 -0.38 -3.12
CA MET A 124 -7.16 0.06 -1.73
C MET A 124 -5.73 -0.20 -1.28
N GLY A 125 -5.22 0.64 -0.37
CA GLY A 125 -3.89 0.45 0.20
C GLY A 125 -3.87 0.71 1.69
N HIS A 126 -3.33 -0.24 2.49
CA HIS A 126 -3.10 -0.06 3.91
C HIS A 126 -1.64 0.31 4.18
N SER A 127 -1.40 1.29 5.07
CA SER A 127 -0.04 1.64 5.46
C SER A 127 0.82 2.06 4.25
N TYR A 128 1.96 1.41 4.01
CA TYR A 128 2.78 1.57 2.80
C TYR A 128 2.01 1.24 1.50
N GLY A 129 0.96 0.42 1.59
CA GLY A 129 0.04 0.21 0.46
C GLY A 129 -0.67 1.49 0.02
N GLY A 130 -0.82 2.50 0.90
CA GLY A 130 -1.41 3.80 0.58
C GLY A 130 -0.61 4.56 -0.50
N PRO A 131 0.66 4.90 -0.29
CA PRO A 131 1.50 5.47 -1.34
C PRO A 131 1.63 4.56 -2.56
N THR A 132 1.71 3.23 -2.37
CA THR A 132 1.80 2.27 -3.48
C THR A 132 0.56 2.34 -4.38
N VAL A 133 -0.65 2.33 -3.82
CA VAL A 133 -1.88 2.40 -4.63
C VAL A 133 -2.02 3.73 -5.37
N ARG A 134 -1.51 4.82 -4.80
CA ARG A 134 -1.47 6.12 -5.47
C ARG A 134 -0.49 6.12 -6.64
N CYS A 135 0.68 5.51 -6.47
CA CYS A 135 1.64 5.27 -7.54
C CYS A 135 1.01 4.44 -8.66
N PHE A 136 0.31 3.36 -8.31
CA PHE A 136 -0.36 2.48 -9.26
C PHE A 136 -1.40 3.23 -10.10
N VAL A 137 -2.27 4.04 -9.47
CA VAL A 137 -3.25 4.88 -10.18
C VAL A 137 -2.56 5.86 -11.12
N HIS A 138 -1.44 6.46 -10.69
CA HIS A 138 -0.66 7.35 -11.55
C HIS A 138 -0.05 6.61 -12.74
N MET A 139 0.57 5.46 -12.51
CA MET A 139 1.19 4.66 -13.60
C MET A 139 0.16 4.16 -14.61
N MET A 140 -1.03 3.76 -14.16
CA MET A 140 -2.12 3.37 -15.05
C MET A 140 -2.54 4.50 -16.01
N ALA A 141 -2.46 5.73 -15.55
CA ALA A 141 -2.83 6.90 -16.35
C ALA A 141 -1.67 7.46 -17.19
N ALA A 142 -0.51 7.67 -16.57
CA ALA A 142 0.64 8.33 -17.23
C ALA A 142 1.55 7.33 -17.97
N GLY A 143 1.57 6.06 -17.53
CA GLY A 143 2.58 5.10 -17.95
C GLY A 143 3.99 5.52 -17.56
N SER A 144 4.97 5.13 -18.36
CA SER A 144 6.36 5.54 -18.20
C SER A 144 6.98 5.95 -19.53
N GLU A 145 7.39 7.19 -19.64
CA GLU A 145 8.09 7.70 -20.84
C GLU A 145 9.45 7.02 -21.02
N GLU A 146 10.17 6.77 -19.92
CA GLU A 146 11.47 6.11 -19.95
C GLU A 146 11.36 4.68 -20.51
N GLU A 147 10.35 3.92 -20.07
CA GLU A 147 10.11 2.56 -20.56
C GLU A 147 9.65 2.55 -22.02
N ARG A 148 8.75 3.44 -22.41
CA ARG A 148 8.31 3.59 -23.81
C ARG A 148 9.45 3.95 -24.75
N ALA A 149 10.47 4.69 -24.27
CA ALA A 149 11.61 5.09 -25.09
C ALA A 149 12.58 3.95 -25.41
N VAL A 150 12.66 2.92 -24.57
CA VAL A 150 13.65 1.83 -24.68
C VAL A 150 13.07 0.46 -24.97
N THR A 151 11.75 0.31 -24.86
CA THR A 151 11.06 -0.98 -25.03
C THR A 151 10.14 -0.93 -26.26
N PRO A 152 10.25 -1.88 -27.20
CA PRO A 152 9.33 -1.97 -28.32
C PRO A 152 7.87 -2.11 -27.87
N ALA A 153 6.93 -1.51 -28.59
CA ALA A 153 5.52 -1.49 -28.20
C ALA A 153 4.90 -2.89 -27.98
N ASN A 154 5.35 -3.89 -28.73
CA ASN A 154 4.88 -5.28 -28.57
C ASN A 154 5.47 -6.03 -27.36
N GLU A 155 6.44 -5.44 -26.68
CA GLU A 155 7.08 -5.98 -25.47
C GLU A 155 6.79 -5.12 -24.23
N LEU A 156 6.14 -3.98 -24.42
CA LEU A 156 5.86 -3.01 -23.35
C LEU A 156 4.71 -3.52 -22.48
N SER A 157 4.91 -3.51 -21.15
CA SER A 157 3.83 -3.78 -20.20
C SER A 157 2.73 -2.72 -20.34
N GLY A 158 1.46 -3.13 -20.30
CA GLY A 158 0.34 -2.20 -20.31
C GLY A 158 0.34 -1.19 -19.16
N LEU A 159 1.00 -1.50 -18.04
CA LEU A 159 1.22 -0.56 -16.96
C LEU A 159 2.05 0.67 -17.40
N PHE A 160 2.98 0.47 -18.33
CA PHE A 160 3.87 1.53 -18.83
C PHE A 160 3.31 2.27 -20.06
N GLU A 161 2.27 1.72 -20.69
CA GLU A 161 1.58 2.38 -21.80
C GLU A 161 0.90 3.67 -21.34
N GLY A 162 0.18 3.63 -20.21
CA GLY A 162 -0.67 4.71 -19.73
C GLY A 162 -2.01 4.80 -20.49
N GLY A 163 -2.82 5.80 -20.15
CA GLY A 163 -4.13 6.01 -20.78
C GLY A 163 -5.21 5.06 -20.26
N HIS A 164 -4.98 4.43 -19.11
CA HIS A 164 -5.88 3.45 -18.49
C HIS A 164 -6.52 3.98 -17.17
N GLU A 165 -6.57 5.30 -17.00
CA GLU A 165 -7.14 5.94 -15.81
C GLU A 165 -8.59 5.55 -15.54
N ASP A 166 -9.37 5.29 -16.58
CA ASP A 166 -10.78 4.92 -16.47
C ASP A 166 -11.00 3.48 -15.97
N TRP A 167 -9.95 2.66 -15.92
CA TRP A 167 -10.05 1.28 -15.43
C TRP A 167 -10.18 1.20 -13.90
N ILE A 168 -9.91 2.30 -13.19
CA ILE A 168 -9.96 2.38 -11.73
C ILE A 168 -11.15 3.25 -11.30
N ALA A 169 -12.14 2.62 -10.65
CA ALA A 169 -13.32 3.30 -10.15
C ALA A 169 -13.02 4.13 -8.89
N SER A 170 -12.19 3.63 -7.98
CA SER A 170 -11.77 4.37 -6.79
C SER A 170 -10.40 3.96 -6.29
N CYS A 171 -9.73 4.91 -5.63
CA CYS A 171 -8.49 4.75 -4.89
C CYS A 171 -8.73 5.08 -3.42
N THR A 172 -8.55 4.11 -2.52
CA THR A 172 -8.78 4.27 -1.09
C THR A 172 -7.51 3.99 -0.30
N THR A 173 -7.15 4.85 0.64
CA THR A 173 -6.05 4.60 1.58
C THR A 173 -6.58 4.37 2.99
N LEU A 174 -6.07 3.35 3.67
CA LEU A 174 -6.36 2.99 5.05
C LEU A 174 -5.10 3.20 5.88
N ALA A 175 -5.08 4.18 6.76
CA ALA A 175 -3.87 4.59 7.49
C ALA A 175 -2.64 4.72 6.56
N GLY A 176 -2.86 5.23 5.33
CA GLY A 176 -1.83 5.30 4.29
C GLY A 176 -0.76 6.35 4.61
N ALA A 177 0.51 6.04 4.34
CA ALA A 177 1.61 7.01 4.45
C ALA A 177 1.62 7.95 3.24
N ASN A 178 0.54 8.73 3.04
CA ASN A 178 0.27 9.51 1.83
C ASN A 178 1.26 10.64 1.54
N ASP A 179 2.05 11.05 2.52
CA ASP A 179 3.14 12.04 2.42
C ASP A 179 4.44 11.54 3.09
N GLY A 180 4.65 10.22 3.16
CA GLY A 180 5.77 9.62 3.89
C GLY A 180 5.54 9.57 5.41
N ILE A 181 6.58 9.22 6.17
CA ILE A 181 6.51 9.11 7.64
C ILE A 181 7.70 9.76 8.31
N SER A 182 7.45 10.51 9.40
CA SER A 182 8.52 11.14 10.19
C SER A 182 9.34 10.14 11.01
N PHE A 183 8.84 8.92 11.19
CA PHE A 183 9.55 7.85 11.90
C PHE A 183 10.95 7.61 11.33
N LEU A 184 11.10 7.60 9.99
CA LEU A 184 12.39 7.37 9.35
C LEU A 184 13.41 8.46 9.67
N TYR A 185 13.00 9.71 9.73
CA TYR A 185 13.86 10.82 10.16
C TYR A 185 14.25 10.72 11.64
N ALA A 186 13.30 10.25 12.48
CA ALA A 186 13.56 10.11 13.91
C ALA A 186 14.58 9.02 14.25
N ILE A 187 14.80 8.06 13.36
CA ILE A 187 15.75 6.95 13.55
C ILE A 187 17.04 7.12 12.73
N GLU A 188 17.20 8.20 11.98
CA GLU A 188 18.48 8.53 11.33
C GLU A 188 19.59 8.62 12.36
N LYS A 189 20.70 7.90 12.13
CA LYS A 189 21.93 7.77 12.96
C LYS A 189 21.81 6.77 14.13
N PRO A 190 22.82 6.21 14.58
CA PRO A 190 23.32 4.82 14.62
C PRO A 190 22.26 3.75 14.89
N LYS A 191 21.00 4.12 15.00
CA LYS A 191 19.82 3.24 15.13
C LYS A 191 19.47 2.56 13.82
N ASP A 192 19.94 3.08 12.68
CA ASP A 192 19.81 2.47 11.34
C ASP A 192 20.26 1.04 11.31
N LYS A 193 21.28 0.70 12.10
CA LYS A 193 21.76 -0.67 12.22
C LYS A 193 20.72 -1.63 12.81
N ILE A 194 19.87 -1.17 13.71
CA ILE A 194 18.79 -1.99 14.31
C ILE A 194 17.66 -2.16 13.30
N ALA A 195 17.21 -1.06 12.66
CA ALA A 195 16.18 -1.11 11.64
C ALA A 195 16.63 -2.04 10.49
N LEU A 196 17.83 -1.83 9.99
CA LEU A 196 18.43 -2.68 8.95
C LEU A 196 18.56 -4.14 9.40
N ALA A 197 18.95 -4.41 10.65
CA ALA A 197 19.02 -5.77 11.18
C ALA A 197 17.66 -6.46 11.20
N VAL A 198 16.59 -5.73 11.58
CA VAL A 198 15.21 -6.24 11.55
C VAL A 198 14.76 -6.51 10.11
N LEU A 199 14.97 -5.56 9.20
CA LEU A 199 14.65 -5.71 7.79
C LEU A 199 15.42 -6.86 7.15
N SER A 200 16.73 -6.96 7.45
CA SER A 200 17.57 -8.06 6.98
C SER A 200 17.10 -9.41 7.51
N ALA A 201 16.68 -9.48 8.78
CA ALA A 201 16.16 -10.70 9.37
C ALA A 201 14.85 -11.15 8.72
N LEU A 202 13.94 -10.21 8.43
CA LEU A 202 12.68 -10.49 7.73
C LEU A 202 12.93 -10.93 6.28
N SER A 203 13.78 -10.21 5.55
CA SER A 203 14.15 -10.58 4.17
C SER A 203 14.87 -11.94 4.13
N TRP A 204 15.61 -12.27 5.19
CA TRP A 204 16.31 -13.56 5.31
C TRP A 204 15.33 -14.75 5.39
N LEU A 205 14.10 -14.57 5.87
CA LEU A 205 13.08 -15.63 5.91
C LEU A 205 12.79 -16.19 4.53
N GLY A 206 12.75 -15.36 3.49
CA GLY A 206 12.56 -15.79 2.10
C GLY A 206 13.79 -16.49 1.48
N ALA A 207 14.92 -16.50 2.19
CA ALA A 207 16.13 -17.16 1.69
C ALA A 207 16.09 -18.69 1.80
N PHE A 208 15.17 -19.26 2.58
CA PHE A 208 15.04 -20.70 2.82
C PHE A 208 13.71 -21.25 2.33
N LYS A 209 13.74 -22.36 1.60
CA LYS A 209 12.57 -22.95 0.99
C LYS A 209 11.38 -23.25 1.94
N PRO A 210 11.57 -23.76 3.18
CA PRO A 210 10.48 -24.00 4.10
C PRO A 210 9.82 -22.71 4.61
N SER A 211 10.61 -21.70 4.98
CA SER A 211 10.11 -20.42 5.51
C SER A 211 9.52 -19.53 4.43
N ALA A 212 10.08 -19.54 3.21
CA ALA A 212 9.54 -18.79 2.06
C ALA A 212 8.13 -19.21 1.67
N LYS A 213 7.72 -20.46 1.93
CA LYS A 213 6.34 -20.90 1.74
C LYS A 213 5.38 -20.28 2.77
N PHE A 214 5.87 -20.02 3.97
CA PHE A 214 5.08 -19.45 5.05
C PHE A 214 4.98 -17.93 4.90
N TYR A 215 6.10 -17.26 4.67
CA TYR A 215 6.21 -15.83 4.44
C TYR A 215 7.31 -15.57 3.41
N ASP A 216 6.99 -14.90 2.33
CA ASP A 216 7.89 -14.59 1.22
C ASP A 216 8.06 -13.07 1.07
N PRO A 217 9.24 -12.53 1.34
CA PRO A 217 9.54 -11.11 1.09
C PRO A 217 9.51 -10.70 -0.38
N GLU A 218 9.54 -11.67 -1.32
CA GLU A 218 9.51 -11.43 -2.75
C GLU A 218 10.57 -10.43 -3.25
N LEU A 219 11.84 -10.73 -2.95
CA LEU A 219 13.02 -9.98 -3.40
C LEU A 219 13.92 -10.83 -4.33
N ASP A 220 13.30 -11.72 -5.10
CA ASP A 220 14.01 -12.62 -6.00
C ASP A 220 14.51 -11.94 -7.28
N GLU A 221 13.92 -10.85 -7.73
CA GLU A 221 14.42 -9.99 -8.81
C GLU A 221 15.77 -9.38 -8.46
N TRP A 222 15.99 -9.07 -7.19
CA TRP A 222 17.27 -8.63 -6.63
C TRP A 222 18.25 -9.77 -6.36
N GLY A 223 17.81 -11.03 -6.48
CA GLY A 223 18.58 -12.21 -6.09
C GLY A 223 18.81 -12.33 -4.57
N ILE A 224 18.01 -11.66 -3.76
CA ILE A 224 18.09 -11.67 -2.29
C ILE A 224 17.38 -12.87 -1.71
N THR A 225 16.18 -13.17 -2.20
CA THR A 225 15.38 -14.32 -1.77
C THR A 225 15.34 -15.39 -2.87
N MET A 226 14.73 -16.51 -2.56
CA MET A 226 14.51 -17.59 -3.53
C MET A 226 13.20 -17.35 -4.28
N ASN A 227 13.18 -17.54 -5.59
CA ASN A 227 11.93 -17.57 -6.33
C ASN A 227 11.13 -18.83 -5.96
N THR A 228 10.00 -18.63 -5.26
CA THR A 228 9.19 -19.74 -4.77
C THR A 228 8.36 -20.44 -5.85
N GLN A 229 8.14 -19.80 -7.00
CA GLN A 229 7.46 -20.41 -8.14
C GLN A 229 8.39 -21.38 -8.90
N THR A 230 9.59 -20.93 -9.22
CA THR A 230 10.56 -21.70 -10.02
C THR A 230 11.50 -22.57 -9.17
N GLY A 231 11.66 -22.21 -7.89
CA GLY A 231 12.67 -22.81 -7.01
C GLY A 231 14.10 -22.32 -7.29
N GLU A 232 14.24 -21.24 -8.10
CA GLU A 232 15.52 -20.60 -8.37
C GLU A 232 16.17 -20.13 -7.04
N PRO A 233 17.42 -20.55 -6.75
CA PRO A 233 18.06 -20.19 -5.49
C PRO A 233 18.46 -18.73 -5.48
N ARG A 234 18.58 -18.15 -4.27
CA ARG A 234 19.16 -16.82 -4.08
C ARG A 234 20.59 -16.74 -4.62
N ALA A 235 21.05 -15.55 -4.99
CA ALA A 235 22.40 -15.30 -5.45
C ALA A 235 23.44 -15.64 -4.35
N LYS A 236 24.63 -16.09 -4.76
CA LYS A 236 25.71 -16.40 -3.81
C LYS A 236 26.12 -15.21 -2.96
N ASP A 237 26.06 -14.01 -3.52
CA ASP A 237 26.39 -12.74 -2.89
C ASP A 237 25.18 -12.01 -2.28
N TRP A 238 24.09 -12.73 -2.00
CA TRP A 238 22.83 -12.15 -1.52
C TRP A 238 22.95 -11.21 -0.30
N LYS A 239 23.90 -11.48 0.62
CA LYS A 239 24.15 -10.61 1.78
C LYS A 239 24.68 -9.24 1.37
N LYS A 240 25.53 -9.19 0.33
CA LYS A 240 26.01 -7.93 -0.24
C LYS A 240 24.84 -7.21 -0.91
N ARG A 241 24.06 -7.92 -1.74
CA ARG A 241 22.89 -7.37 -2.43
C ARG A 241 21.86 -6.80 -1.44
N LEU A 242 21.57 -7.53 -0.35
CA LEU A 242 20.65 -7.05 0.69
C LEU A 242 21.13 -5.76 1.34
N ARG A 243 22.44 -5.67 1.64
CA ARG A 243 23.01 -4.43 2.16
C ARG A 243 22.91 -3.30 1.12
N ASP A 244 23.34 -3.57 -0.09
CA ASP A 244 23.38 -2.56 -1.15
C ASP A 244 21.96 -2.10 -1.48
N TYR A 245 20.96 -2.98 -1.44
CA TYR A 245 19.54 -2.69 -1.61
C TYR A 245 19.01 -1.66 -0.60
N TYR A 246 19.28 -1.82 0.68
CA TYR A 246 18.79 -0.90 1.71
C TYR A 246 19.65 0.36 1.91
N TYR A 247 20.84 0.40 1.35
CA TYR A 247 21.73 1.57 1.45
C TYR A 247 21.90 2.33 0.14
N SER A 248 21.44 1.77 -0.98
CA SER A 248 21.46 2.48 -2.25
C SER A 248 20.29 3.47 -2.32
N ASP A 249 20.53 4.63 -2.94
CA ASP A 249 19.45 5.57 -3.23
C ASP A 249 18.53 5.02 -4.31
N GLY A 250 17.24 4.93 -4.01
CA GLY A 250 16.22 5.11 -5.01
C GLY A 250 15.23 3.99 -5.25
N ASP A 251 15.49 2.73 -4.93
CA ASP A 251 14.55 1.66 -5.30
C ASP A 251 14.27 0.69 -4.15
N CYS A 252 13.85 1.25 -3.04
CA CYS A 252 13.44 0.47 -1.87
C CYS A 252 12.38 1.19 -1.03
N VAL A 253 11.69 0.44 -0.21
CA VAL A 253 10.62 0.93 0.67
C VAL A 253 11.04 2.10 1.57
N LEU A 254 12.30 2.14 2.02
CA LEU A 254 12.77 3.21 2.91
C LEU A 254 12.78 4.55 2.18
N ASP A 255 13.25 4.59 0.96
CA ASP A 255 13.27 5.81 0.15
C ASP A 255 11.87 6.31 -0.18
N ASP A 256 10.96 5.41 -0.48
CA ASP A 256 9.56 5.73 -0.77
C ASP A 256 8.79 6.28 0.44
N LEU A 257 9.25 6.02 1.65
CA LEU A 257 8.60 6.50 2.88
C LEU A 257 9.27 7.74 3.49
N ILE A 258 10.42 8.16 2.97
CA ILE A 258 11.07 9.43 3.37
C ILE A 258 10.28 10.61 2.80
N ILE A 259 9.82 11.53 3.66
CA ILE A 259 8.88 12.60 3.30
C ILE A 259 9.33 13.42 2.10
N HIS A 260 10.54 13.98 2.11
CA HIS A 260 11.01 14.84 1.00
C HIS A 260 11.19 14.06 -0.31
N LYS A 261 11.65 12.80 -0.25
CA LYS A 261 11.78 11.93 -1.44
C LYS A 261 10.42 11.59 -2.01
N PHE A 262 9.50 11.14 -1.14
CA PHE A 262 8.13 10.81 -1.55
C PHE A 262 7.40 12.00 -2.19
N ARG A 263 7.49 13.19 -1.58
CA ARG A 263 6.87 14.39 -2.12
C ARG A 263 7.41 14.76 -3.50
N LYS A 264 8.73 14.66 -3.69
CA LYS A 264 9.35 14.86 -4.99
C LYS A 264 8.81 13.85 -6.03
N THR A 265 8.75 12.58 -5.70
CA THR A 265 8.21 11.54 -6.57
C THR A 265 6.74 11.76 -6.90
N SER A 266 5.92 12.13 -5.91
CA SER A 266 4.47 12.30 -6.07
C SER A 266 4.04 13.69 -6.56
N GLU A 267 4.97 14.60 -6.83
CA GLU A 267 4.67 15.98 -7.24
C GLU A 267 3.83 16.03 -8.51
N SER A 268 4.21 15.25 -9.53
CA SER A 268 3.53 15.18 -10.83
C SER A 268 2.22 14.38 -10.81
N TRP A 269 1.94 13.60 -9.74
CA TRP A 269 0.74 12.77 -9.70
C TRP A 269 -0.52 13.63 -9.65
N THR A 270 -1.53 13.27 -10.42
CA THR A 270 -2.81 13.99 -10.51
C THR A 270 -3.97 13.12 -10.06
N CYS A 271 -5.07 13.77 -9.66
CA CYS A 271 -6.35 13.08 -9.48
C CYS A 271 -7.05 12.96 -10.83
N HIS A 272 -7.44 11.75 -11.21
CA HIS A 272 -8.14 11.51 -12.47
C HIS A 272 -9.62 11.86 -12.33
N PRO A 273 -10.23 12.50 -13.35
CA PRO A 273 -11.57 13.07 -13.24
C PRO A 273 -12.67 12.04 -13.03
N ASN A 274 -12.43 10.76 -13.37
CA ASN A 274 -13.40 9.67 -13.28
C ASN A 274 -13.12 8.70 -12.11
N THR A 275 -12.11 8.96 -11.29
CA THR A 275 -11.73 8.12 -10.14
C THR A 275 -12.10 8.81 -8.83
N TYR A 276 -12.71 8.08 -7.90
CA TYR A 276 -13.02 8.55 -6.55
C TYR A 276 -11.86 8.28 -5.60
N TYR A 277 -11.56 9.22 -4.69
CA TYR A 277 -10.41 9.10 -3.79
C TYR A 277 -10.83 9.25 -2.32
N PHE A 278 -10.46 8.28 -1.47
CA PHE A 278 -10.79 8.27 -0.04
C PHE A 278 -9.56 8.06 0.82
N ALA A 279 -9.40 8.89 1.84
CA ALA A 279 -8.36 8.73 2.86
C ALA A 279 -9.02 8.43 4.21
N TYR A 280 -8.93 7.18 4.67
CA TYR A 280 -9.27 6.78 6.02
C TYR A 280 -8.01 6.85 6.88
N TYR A 281 -8.07 7.60 7.96
CA TYR A 281 -6.94 7.84 8.83
C TYR A 281 -7.36 7.89 10.29
N ALA A 282 -6.43 7.72 11.18
CA ALA A 282 -6.70 7.57 12.59
C ALA A 282 -5.64 8.26 13.44
N THR A 283 -5.98 8.47 14.72
CA THR A 283 -5.05 8.88 15.77
C THR A 283 -5.24 8.00 16.98
N LYS A 284 -4.14 7.57 17.60
CA LYS A 284 -4.15 6.87 18.88
C LYS A 284 -3.13 7.49 19.84
N SER A 285 -2.74 8.72 19.57
CA SER A 285 -1.88 9.53 20.42
C SER A 285 -2.65 10.67 21.08
N TYR A 286 -2.07 11.30 22.09
CA TYR A 286 -2.61 12.48 22.76
C TYR A 286 -1.48 13.44 23.12
N GLU A 287 -1.78 14.75 23.08
CA GLU A 287 -0.80 15.78 23.46
C GLU A 287 -0.61 15.85 24.97
N LYS A 288 0.65 15.90 25.41
CA LYS A 288 1.03 16.17 26.79
C LYS A 288 2.38 16.88 26.83
N ASN A 289 2.43 18.05 27.48
CA ASN A 289 3.66 18.85 27.62
C ASN A 289 4.37 19.14 26.28
N GLY A 290 3.61 19.42 25.23
CA GLY A 290 4.14 19.82 23.92
C GLY A 290 4.64 18.65 23.04
N VAL A 291 4.37 17.41 23.41
CA VAL A 291 4.66 16.21 22.61
C VAL A 291 3.43 15.30 22.56
N HIS A 292 3.38 14.43 21.57
CA HIS A 292 2.33 13.39 21.48
C HIS A 292 2.82 12.08 22.10
N LEU A 293 1.96 11.47 22.92
CA LEU A 293 2.19 10.21 23.61
C LEU A 293 1.17 9.16 23.17
N PRO A 294 1.52 7.87 23.15
CA PRO A 294 0.57 6.81 22.83
C PRO A 294 -0.52 6.68 23.91
N LYS A 295 -1.77 6.49 23.50
CA LYS A 295 -2.87 6.13 24.42
C LYS A 295 -2.63 4.74 25.03
N LYS A 296 -3.25 4.50 26.20
CA LYS A 296 -3.02 3.28 27.00
C LYS A 296 -3.45 2.00 26.28
N ASP A 297 -4.48 2.09 25.47
CA ASP A 297 -5.09 0.98 24.74
C ASP A 297 -4.48 0.69 23.36
N MET A 298 -3.53 1.52 22.88
CA MET A 298 -2.72 1.21 21.70
C MET A 298 -1.95 -0.11 21.91
N ILE A 299 -1.74 -0.93 20.86
CA ILE A 299 -0.94 -2.16 20.97
C ILE A 299 0.52 -1.85 21.27
N ILE A 300 1.20 -2.77 21.98
CA ILE A 300 2.54 -2.53 22.54
C ILE A 300 3.56 -2.12 21.48
N LEU A 301 3.57 -2.82 20.34
CA LEU A 301 4.49 -2.51 19.23
C LEU A 301 4.28 -1.09 18.71
N MET A 302 3.03 -0.70 18.49
CA MET A 302 2.67 0.64 18.02
C MET A 302 2.95 1.73 19.06
N LYS A 303 2.87 1.42 20.37
CA LYS A 303 3.29 2.37 21.42
C LYS A 303 4.75 2.77 21.30
N ALA A 304 5.64 1.82 21.03
CA ALA A 304 7.07 2.10 20.87
C ALA A 304 7.32 3.05 19.69
N PHE A 305 6.69 2.82 18.56
CA PHE A 305 6.82 3.69 17.38
C PHE A 305 6.15 5.04 17.61
N SER A 306 4.92 5.07 18.16
CA SER A 306 4.20 6.29 18.52
C SER A 306 5.00 7.21 19.43
N TYR A 307 5.73 6.63 20.39
CA TYR A 307 6.59 7.37 21.29
C TYR A 307 7.74 8.06 20.57
N ILE A 308 8.29 7.45 19.53
CA ILE A 308 9.35 8.01 18.69
C ILE A 308 8.76 9.12 17.79
N VAL A 309 7.72 8.81 17.04
CA VAL A 309 7.03 9.73 16.13
C VAL A 309 6.51 10.98 16.86
N GLY A 310 5.84 10.77 18.00
CA GLY A 310 5.18 11.84 18.76
C GLY A 310 6.14 12.82 19.47
N ARG A 311 7.45 12.56 19.45
CA ARG A 311 8.49 13.45 19.98
C ARG A 311 9.38 14.04 18.92
N TYR A 312 9.31 13.54 17.71
CA TYR A 312 10.15 14.03 16.65
C TYR A 312 9.68 15.42 16.20
N GLN A 313 10.61 16.31 16.06
CA GLN A 313 10.47 17.60 15.39
C GLN A 313 11.60 17.71 14.39
N GLY A 314 11.30 18.14 13.18
CA GLY A 314 12.30 18.37 12.18
C GLY A 314 13.30 19.44 12.60
N ASN A 315 14.40 19.49 11.90
CA ASN A 315 15.42 20.54 12.10
C ASN A 315 15.21 21.66 11.08
N PRO A 316 14.83 22.87 11.48
CA PRO A 316 14.64 23.99 10.56
C PRO A 316 15.92 24.37 9.77
N ALA A 317 17.10 23.99 10.25
CA ALA A 317 18.36 24.22 9.56
C ALA A 317 18.68 23.17 8.48
N ASP A 318 17.91 22.07 8.43
CA ASP A 318 18.05 21.03 7.44
C ASP A 318 16.84 21.07 6.48
N ALA A 319 17.09 21.46 5.23
CA ALA A 319 16.04 21.63 4.23
C ALA A 319 15.14 20.36 4.04
N ASN A 320 15.69 19.17 4.24
CA ASN A 320 14.95 17.91 4.11
C ASN A 320 14.03 17.64 5.31
N HIS A 321 14.33 18.20 6.47
CA HIS A 321 13.63 17.96 7.74
C HIS A 321 12.83 19.16 8.23
N ALA A 322 13.02 20.34 7.62
CA ALA A 322 12.44 21.61 8.08
C ALA A 322 10.88 21.59 8.08
N GLU A 323 10.28 20.81 7.20
CA GLU A 323 8.83 20.73 7.04
C GLU A 323 8.13 19.86 8.10
N VAL A 324 8.88 19.05 8.87
CA VAL A 324 8.31 18.19 9.92
C VAL A 324 8.14 19.01 11.20
N THR A 325 7.04 19.74 11.24
CA THR A 325 6.67 20.60 12.37
C THR A 325 6.01 19.81 13.49
N LYS A 326 5.62 20.49 14.57
CA LYS A 326 4.86 19.90 15.69
C LYS A 326 3.55 19.21 15.24
N GLU A 327 2.91 19.67 14.18
CA GLU A 327 1.69 19.09 13.63
C GLU A 327 1.86 17.63 13.14
N TRP A 328 3.10 17.24 12.85
CA TRP A 328 3.43 15.87 12.47
C TRP A 328 3.51 14.90 13.66
N GLN A 329 3.44 15.37 14.88
CA GLN A 329 3.58 14.51 16.07
C GLN A 329 2.34 13.65 16.34
N GLU A 330 1.15 14.12 15.96
CA GLU A 330 -0.07 13.33 16.08
C GLU A 330 -0.01 12.11 15.15
N ASN A 331 -0.29 10.91 15.69
CA ASN A 331 -0.08 9.66 14.97
C ASN A 331 -0.98 8.52 15.44
N ASP A 332 -1.13 7.51 14.61
CA ASP A 332 -1.85 6.26 14.86
C ASP A 332 -0.97 5.14 15.49
N GLY A 333 0.29 5.45 15.74
CA GLY A 333 1.31 4.51 16.18
C GLY A 333 2.52 4.46 15.25
N LEU A 334 2.34 4.69 13.97
CA LEU A 334 3.41 4.69 12.96
C LEU A 334 3.27 5.83 11.95
N VAL A 335 2.07 6.00 11.40
CA VAL A 335 1.77 7.04 10.41
C VAL A 335 1.28 8.31 11.11
N ASN A 336 1.88 9.43 10.72
CA ASN A 336 1.47 10.75 11.18
C ASN A 336 0.06 11.08 10.64
N VAL A 337 -0.79 11.69 11.45
CA VAL A 337 -2.12 12.15 11.01
C VAL A 337 -2.00 13.06 9.78
N MET A 338 -0.99 13.93 9.74
CA MET A 338 -0.71 14.78 8.58
C MET A 338 -0.51 13.99 7.30
N SER A 339 0.14 12.84 7.38
CA SER A 339 0.37 11.95 6.23
C SER A 339 -0.82 11.02 5.95
N GLY A 340 -1.54 10.59 6.98
CA GLY A 340 -2.68 9.68 6.83
C GLY A 340 -3.87 10.27 6.09
N ARG A 341 -3.98 11.59 6.07
CA ARG A 341 -5.03 12.38 5.41
C ARG A 341 -4.89 12.39 3.89
N ALA A 342 -5.88 12.96 3.22
CA ALA A 342 -5.79 13.31 1.81
C ALA A 342 -4.53 14.15 1.53
N PRO A 343 -3.78 13.87 0.44
CA PRO A 343 -2.59 14.65 0.08
C PRO A 343 -2.94 16.12 -0.10
N ARG A 344 -2.30 17.01 0.67
CA ARG A 344 -2.62 18.46 0.68
C ARG A 344 -2.20 19.20 -0.60
N THR A 345 -1.34 18.60 -1.39
CA THR A 345 -0.93 19.11 -2.71
C THR A 345 -1.92 18.76 -3.83
N LYS A 346 -2.97 17.99 -3.55
CA LYS A 346 -3.98 17.54 -4.51
C LYS A 346 -5.37 18.12 -4.14
N PRO A 347 -6.33 18.17 -5.06
CA PRO A 347 -7.71 18.56 -4.72
C PRO A 347 -8.27 17.68 -3.61
N TRP A 348 -8.76 18.27 -2.52
CA TRP A 348 -9.34 17.54 -1.41
C TRP A 348 -10.47 18.31 -0.71
N THR A 349 -11.33 17.57 -0.02
CA THR A 349 -12.37 18.09 0.85
C THR A 349 -12.62 17.14 2.02
N LYS A 350 -13.31 17.61 3.04
CA LYS A 350 -13.82 16.73 4.10
C LYS A 350 -15.02 15.94 3.56
N TYR A 351 -15.06 14.65 3.91
CA TYR A 351 -16.25 13.85 3.66
C TYR A 351 -17.43 14.35 4.51
N VAL A 352 -18.60 14.42 3.93
CA VAL A 352 -19.85 14.80 4.58
C VAL A 352 -20.90 13.71 4.40
N ASP A 353 -21.21 13.35 3.16
CA ASP A 353 -22.27 12.38 2.84
C ASP A 353 -21.95 11.69 1.50
N ASP A 354 -22.37 10.43 1.34
CA ASP A 354 -22.20 9.67 0.11
C ASP A 354 -22.87 10.32 -1.12
N LYS A 355 -23.97 11.06 -0.92
CA LYS A 355 -24.69 11.78 -2.01
C LYS A 355 -23.88 12.91 -2.64
N ASP A 356 -22.92 13.47 -1.90
CA ASP A 356 -22.11 14.62 -2.31
C ASP A 356 -20.80 14.21 -2.98
N LEU A 357 -20.54 12.90 -3.09
CA LEU A 357 -19.32 12.36 -3.68
C LEU A 357 -19.22 12.69 -5.17
N LYS A 358 -18.04 13.16 -5.57
CA LYS A 358 -17.65 13.43 -6.96
C LYS A 358 -16.27 12.82 -7.22
N PRO A 359 -16.02 12.30 -8.42
CA PRO A 359 -14.67 11.83 -8.76
C PRO A 359 -13.69 13.01 -8.92
N GLY A 360 -12.41 12.73 -9.02
CA GLY A 360 -11.35 13.72 -9.24
C GLY A 360 -10.89 14.48 -7.99
N ILE A 361 -11.44 14.16 -6.82
CA ILE A 361 -11.11 14.84 -5.57
C ILE A 361 -10.95 13.83 -4.43
N TRP A 362 -9.99 14.09 -3.54
CA TRP A 362 -9.78 13.32 -2.32
C TRP A 362 -10.79 13.71 -1.23
N TYR A 363 -11.29 12.71 -0.53
CA TYR A 363 -12.12 12.89 0.65
C TYR A 363 -11.36 12.48 1.91
N ASP A 364 -11.13 13.46 2.81
CA ASP A 364 -10.75 13.17 4.20
C ASP A 364 -11.94 12.53 4.89
N MET A 365 -11.89 11.25 5.15
CA MET A 365 -12.90 10.56 5.96
C MET A 365 -12.81 11.03 7.42
N PRO A 366 -13.85 10.87 8.22
CA PRO A 366 -13.78 11.24 9.64
C PRO A 366 -12.60 10.58 10.32
N ILE A 367 -11.86 11.37 11.13
CA ILE A 367 -10.73 10.83 11.91
C ILE A 367 -11.23 9.82 12.93
N GLU A 368 -10.58 8.66 13.00
CA GLU A 368 -10.95 7.60 13.91
C GLU A 368 -10.00 7.51 15.10
N ASP A 369 -10.52 7.14 16.29
CA ASP A 369 -9.69 6.85 17.48
C ASP A 369 -9.17 5.41 17.45
N LYS A 370 -8.29 5.12 16.50
CA LYS A 370 -7.75 3.79 16.20
C LYS A 370 -6.24 3.82 16.10
N ASP A 371 -5.59 2.69 16.42
CA ASP A 371 -4.18 2.53 16.10
C ASP A 371 -3.98 1.98 14.68
N HIS A 372 -2.75 2.04 14.21
CA HIS A 372 -2.36 1.65 12.85
C HIS A 372 -2.83 0.24 12.45
N MET A 373 -2.85 -0.70 13.40
CA MET A 373 -3.24 -2.09 13.17
C MET A 373 -4.74 -2.32 13.28
N SER A 374 -5.52 -1.33 13.70
CA SER A 374 -6.98 -1.47 13.86
C SER A 374 -7.69 -1.68 12.52
N TYR A 375 -7.16 -1.13 11.42
CA TYR A 375 -7.66 -1.42 10.07
C TYR A 375 -7.46 -2.88 9.63
N MET A 376 -6.57 -3.60 10.33
CA MET A 376 -6.38 -5.05 10.21
C MET A 376 -7.20 -5.83 11.26
N GLY A 377 -8.03 -5.14 12.06
CA GLY A 377 -8.90 -5.71 13.07
C GLY A 377 -8.32 -5.74 14.49
N SER A 378 -7.13 -5.16 14.74
CA SER A 378 -6.56 -5.07 16.08
C SER A 378 -7.44 -4.21 16.99
N LYS A 379 -7.74 -4.72 18.20
CA LYS A 379 -8.57 -4.02 19.20
C LYS A 379 -10.01 -3.72 18.77
N GLU A 380 -10.41 -4.14 17.58
CA GLU A 380 -11.77 -4.00 17.10
C GLU A 380 -12.63 -5.19 17.52
N THR A 381 -13.90 -4.94 17.85
CA THR A 381 -14.85 -6.04 17.96
C THR A 381 -15.16 -6.63 16.57
N LYS A 382 -15.67 -7.87 16.54
CA LYS A 382 -16.09 -8.45 15.25
C LYS A 382 -17.21 -7.64 14.60
N GLU A 383 -18.09 -7.08 15.42
CA GLU A 383 -19.23 -6.27 14.97
C GLU A 383 -18.75 -4.96 14.37
N ASP A 384 -17.94 -4.19 15.09
CA ASP A 384 -17.45 -2.89 14.62
C ASP A 384 -16.59 -3.02 13.35
N PHE A 385 -15.71 -4.04 13.33
CA PHE A 385 -14.89 -4.34 12.16
C PHE A 385 -15.75 -4.76 10.96
N GLY A 386 -16.79 -5.55 11.19
CA GLY A 386 -17.74 -5.94 10.16
C GLY A 386 -18.55 -4.75 9.63
N VAL A 387 -19.03 -3.86 10.51
CA VAL A 387 -19.74 -2.63 10.13
C VAL A 387 -18.86 -1.71 9.29
N PHE A 388 -17.60 -1.50 9.72
CA PHE A 388 -16.65 -0.68 8.97
C PHE A 388 -16.49 -1.15 7.51
N TRP A 389 -16.26 -2.45 7.30
CA TRP A 389 -16.10 -3.00 5.95
C TRP A 389 -17.40 -3.02 5.16
N TYR A 390 -18.54 -3.28 5.80
CA TYR A 390 -19.86 -3.20 5.17
C TYR A 390 -20.12 -1.79 4.59
N GLU A 391 -19.84 -0.75 5.37
CA GLU A 391 -20.01 0.64 4.91
C GLU A 391 -19.07 0.98 3.75
N ILE A 392 -17.84 0.46 3.76
CA ILE A 392 -16.93 0.60 2.60
C ILE A 392 -17.55 -0.07 1.38
N PHE A 393 -17.98 -1.34 1.47
CA PHE A 393 -18.55 -2.06 0.33
C PHE A 393 -19.77 -1.33 -0.21
N ARG A 394 -20.70 -0.94 0.66
CA ARG A 394 -21.91 -0.21 0.29
C ARG A 394 -21.58 1.12 -0.42
N ARG A 395 -20.63 1.88 0.10
CA ARG A 395 -20.19 3.15 -0.51
C ARG A 395 -19.59 2.91 -1.89
N LEU A 396 -18.64 1.99 -2.01
CA LEU A 396 -17.96 1.72 -3.27
C LEU A 396 -18.93 1.23 -4.34
N ASP A 397 -19.86 0.34 -4.02
CA ASP A 397 -20.84 -0.19 -4.97
C ASP A 397 -21.89 0.85 -5.44
N ASN A 398 -21.99 1.99 -4.75
CA ASN A 398 -22.96 3.04 -5.04
C ASN A 398 -22.33 4.33 -5.60
N LEU A 399 -21.04 4.32 -5.95
CA LEU A 399 -20.41 5.41 -6.69
C LEU A 399 -21.11 5.61 -8.06
N LYS A 400 -21.08 6.84 -8.59
CA LYS A 400 -21.75 7.19 -9.85
C LYS A 400 -20.88 6.86 -11.07
#